data_025a6795c206a9933008cfdb2ba72582
#
_entry.id   025a6795c206a9933008cfdb2ba72582
#
_cell.length_a   1.000
_cell.length_b   1.000
_cell.length_c   1.000
_cell.angle_alpha   90.00
_cell.angle_beta   90.00
_cell.angle_gamma   90.00
#
_symmetry.space_group_name_H-M   'P 1'
#
loop_
_entity.id
_entity.type
_entity.pdbx_description
1 polymer ?
#
loop_
_entity_poly.entity_id
_entity_poly.type
_entity_poly.pdbx_seq_one_letter_code
_entity_poly.pdbx_strand_id
1 'polypeptide(L)'
;MNSDHLSDWLTFINSNRPNEGDFGLERLEDIYSEIVQSPLARKTILVGGTNGKGSTIEFLKNFLLSAGYNVGTYTSPHLLEFNERIKINEKSIEDTRIIESFKRINNLKKKTRLTYFDYATLAAFDIFSEEELDLSLIHI
;
A
#
# COMPACT_ATOMS: atom_id res chain seq x y z
N MET A 1 -1.94 -19.55 -0.50
CA MET A 1 -1.56 -19.12 0.88
C MET A 1 -2.83 -18.82 1.65
N ASN A 2 -3.01 -19.41 2.84
CA ASN A 2 -4.16 -19.16 3.69
C ASN A 2 -3.65 -19.18 5.15
N SER A 3 -3.16 -18.03 5.62
CA SER A 3 -2.68 -17.84 6.99
C SER A 3 -3.35 -16.61 7.60
N ASP A 4 -3.52 -16.63 8.92
CA ASP A 4 -4.05 -15.51 9.71
C ASP A 4 -2.93 -14.73 10.43
N HIS A 5 -1.66 -15.03 10.10
CA HIS A 5 -0.50 -14.31 10.60
C HIS A 5 0.16 -13.49 9.49
N LEU A 6 0.37 -12.20 9.73
CA LEU A 6 1.01 -11.30 8.76
C LEU A 6 2.45 -11.73 8.42
N SER A 7 3.20 -12.23 9.41
CA SER A 7 4.56 -12.75 9.21
C SER A 7 4.66 -13.86 8.17
N ASP A 8 3.67 -14.74 8.12
CA ASP A 8 3.63 -15.82 7.14
C ASP A 8 3.41 -15.29 5.73
N TRP A 9 2.52 -14.30 5.59
CA TRP A 9 2.30 -13.61 4.32
C TRP A 9 3.55 -12.89 3.83
N LEU A 10 4.25 -12.17 4.70
CA LEU A 10 5.48 -11.47 4.35
C LEU A 10 6.59 -12.45 3.92
N THR A 11 6.70 -13.59 4.59
CA THR A 11 7.62 -14.67 4.20
C THR A 11 7.25 -15.26 2.83
N PHE A 12 5.96 -15.56 2.61
CA PHE A 12 5.47 -16.07 1.34
C PHE A 12 5.73 -15.09 0.18
N ILE A 13 5.44 -13.81 0.35
CA ILE A 13 5.66 -12.78 -0.67
C ILE A 13 7.15 -12.65 -0.99
N ASN A 14 8.00 -12.66 0.01
CA ASN A 14 9.46 -12.59 -0.19
C ASN A 14 10.03 -13.80 -0.94
N SER A 15 9.46 -14.99 -0.76
CA SER A 15 9.93 -16.22 -1.42
C SER A 15 9.43 -16.35 -2.87
N ASN A 16 8.38 -15.65 -3.26
CA ASN A 16 7.73 -15.76 -4.57
C ASN A 16 8.04 -14.58 -5.51
N ARG A 17 9.29 -14.13 -5.52
CA ARG A 17 9.70 -13.00 -6.37
C ARG A 17 9.58 -13.31 -7.87
N PRO A 18 9.24 -12.29 -8.71
CA PRO A 18 9.32 -12.42 -10.15
C PRO A 18 10.75 -12.72 -10.63
N ASN A 19 10.88 -13.31 -11.81
CA ASN A 19 12.17 -13.43 -12.48
C ASN A 19 12.66 -12.07 -12.97
N GLU A 20 13.98 -11.92 -13.17
CA GLU A 20 14.55 -10.74 -13.82
C GLU A 20 13.90 -10.58 -15.21
N GLY A 21 13.26 -9.42 -15.45
CA GLY A 21 12.55 -9.12 -16.70
C GLY A 21 11.03 -8.99 -16.58
N ASP A 22 10.41 -9.51 -15.51
CA ASP A 22 8.95 -9.48 -15.29
C ASP A 22 8.48 -8.24 -14.48
N PHE A 23 9.12 -7.08 -14.68
CA PHE A 23 8.85 -5.87 -13.86
C PHE A 23 7.94 -4.82 -14.53
N GLY A 24 7.30 -5.11 -15.66
CA GLY A 24 6.39 -4.19 -16.33
C GLY A 24 5.15 -3.87 -15.48
N LEU A 25 4.70 -2.61 -15.50
CA LEU A 25 3.51 -2.17 -14.75
C LEU A 25 2.21 -2.76 -15.32
N GLU A 26 2.19 -3.10 -16.61
CA GLU A 26 1.05 -3.69 -17.33
C GLU A 26 0.49 -4.93 -16.62
N ARG A 27 1.37 -5.73 -15.98
CA ARG A 27 0.95 -6.92 -15.22
C ARG A 27 0.11 -6.59 -13.97
N LEU A 28 0.18 -5.36 -13.49
CA LEU A 28 -0.55 -4.91 -12.30
C LEU A 28 -1.90 -4.27 -12.65
N GLU A 29 -2.08 -3.86 -13.90
CA GLU A 29 -3.24 -3.09 -14.35
C GLU A 29 -4.56 -3.84 -14.14
N ASP A 30 -4.59 -5.11 -14.52
CA ASP A 30 -5.77 -5.97 -14.32
C ASP A 30 -6.09 -6.15 -12.83
N ILE A 31 -5.05 -6.39 -12.00
CA ILE A 31 -5.23 -6.58 -10.56
C ILE A 31 -5.69 -5.28 -9.92
N TYR A 32 -5.08 -4.16 -10.29
CA TYR A 32 -5.44 -2.84 -9.79
C TYR A 32 -6.89 -2.49 -10.11
N SER A 33 -7.32 -2.70 -11.36
CA SER A 33 -8.68 -2.37 -11.80
C SER A 33 -9.76 -3.21 -11.09
N GLU A 34 -9.42 -4.43 -10.68
CA GLU A 34 -10.34 -5.30 -9.95
C GLU A 34 -10.36 -5.04 -8.44
N ILE A 35 -9.23 -4.60 -7.85
CA ILE A 35 -9.12 -4.41 -6.40
C ILE A 35 -9.50 -2.98 -5.97
N VAL A 36 -9.19 -1.99 -6.79
CA VAL A 36 -9.47 -0.57 -6.50
C VAL A 36 -10.78 -0.17 -7.16
N GLN A 37 -11.89 -0.33 -6.43
CA GLN A 37 -13.23 -0.06 -6.93
C GLN A 37 -13.68 1.40 -6.78
N SER A 38 -12.95 2.20 -6.00
CA SER A 38 -13.22 3.61 -5.73
C SER A 38 -11.93 4.42 -5.81
N PRO A 39 -12.01 5.75 -5.99
CA PRO A 39 -10.82 6.59 -5.88
C PRO A 39 -10.11 6.41 -4.53
N LEU A 40 -8.78 6.42 -4.54
CA LEU A 40 -7.96 6.27 -3.31
C LEU A 40 -8.23 7.38 -2.28
N ALA A 41 -8.60 8.55 -2.76
CA ALA A 41 -8.95 9.74 -1.99
C ALA A 41 -9.54 10.78 -2.94
N ARG A 42 -10.08 11.88 -2.42
CA ARG A 42 -10.51 13.03 -3.26
C ARG A 42 -9.32 13.63 -4.03
N LYS A 43 -8.12 13.63 -3.44
CA LYS A 43 -6.86 14.03 -4.08
C LYS A 43 -5.71 13.13 -3.65
N THR A 44 -4.82 12.81 -4.59
CA THR A 44 -3.60 12.05 -4.32
C THR A 44 -2.37 12.93 -4.57
N ILE A 45 -1.46 12.95 -3.62
CA ILE A 45 -0.17 13.64 -3.72
C ILE A 45 0.94 12.59 -3.75
N LEU A 46 1.68 12.57 -4.86
CA LEU A 46 2.86 11.73 -5.02
C LEU A 46 4.11 12.51 -4.60
N VAL A 47 4.90 11.94 -3.70
CA VAL A 47 6.15 12.52 -3.21
C VAL A 47 7.32 11.66 -3.69
N GLY A 48 8.00 12.13 -4.73
CA GLY A 48 9.18 11.52 -5.29
C GLY A 48 10.46 12.27 -4.93
N GLY A 49 11.62 11.61 -5.04
CA GLY A 49 12.93 12.23 -4.83
C GLY A 49 13.94 11.28 -4.18
N THR A 50 15.20 11.69 -4.14
CA THR A 50 16.29 10.89 -3.59
C THR A 50 16.27 10.91 -2.06
N ASN A 51 16.08 12.08 -1.45
CA ASN A 51 16.10 12.28 0.00
C ASN A 51 14.89 13.11 0.46
N GLY A 52 14.54 13.01 1.75
CA GLY A 52 13.54 13.86 2.38
C GLY A 52 12.07 13.50 2.09
N LYS A 53 11.80 12.47 1.30
CA LYS A 53 10.44 12.06 0.95
C LYS A 53 9.57 11.79 2.18
N GLY A 54 10.06 10.95 3.09
CA GLY A 54 9.34 10.60 4.33
C GLY A 54 9.08 11.82 5.21
N SER A 55 10.07 12.70 5.36
CA SER A 55 9.91 13.96 6.11
C SER A 55 8.87 14.87 5.47
N THR A 56 8.86 14.97 4.12
CA THR A 56 7.87 15.76 3.38
C THR A 56 6.46 15.24 3.64
N ILE A 57 6.27 13.91 3.55
CA ILE A 57 4.96 13.30 3.86
C ILE A 57 4.55 13.57 5.29
N GLU A 58 5.47 13.45 6.25
CA GLU A 58 5.18 13.66 7.66
C GLU A 58 4.74 15.12 7.94
N PHE A 59 5.43 16.10 7.34
CA PHE A 59 5.01 17.51 7.43
C PHE A 59 3.64 17.75 6.79
N LEU A 60 3.43 17.28 5.55
CA LEU A 60 2.15 17.45 4.85
C LEU A 60 1.00 16.79 5.63
N LYS A 61 1.21 15.57 6.11
CA LYS A 61 0.22 14.86 6.93
C LYS A 61 -0.18 15.70 8.14
N ASN A 62 0.79 16.21 8.91
CA ASN A 62 0.52 16.98 10.11
C ASN A 62 -0.25 18.28 9.81
N PHE A 63 0.09 19.01 8.73
CA PHE A 63 -0.66 20.19 8.31
C PHE A 63 -2.09 19.84 7.93
N LEU A 64 -2.29 18.77 7.15
CA LEU A 64 -3.62 18.38 6.67
C LEU A 64 -4.50 17.87 7.82
N LEU A 65 -3.96 17.08 8.74
CA LEU A 65 -4.68 16.63 9.93
C LEU A 65 -5.08 17.80 10.83
N SER A 66 -4.17 18.77 11.00
CA SER A 66 -4.47 20.00 11.78
C SER A 66 -5.56 20.84 11.12
N ALA A 67 -5.72 20.74 9.81
CA ALA A 67 -6.79 21.39 9.05
C ALA A 67 -8.11 20.58 9.02
N GLY A 68 -8.14 19.41 9.68
CA GLY A 68 -9.34 18.58 9.82
C GLY A 68 -9.59 17.61 8.66
N TYR A 69 -8.59 17.36 7.78
CA TYR A 69 -8.73 16.40 6.69
C TYR A 69 -8.44 14.97 7.14
N ASN A 70 -9.12 13.99 6.51
CA ASN A 70 -8.79 12.57 6.61
C ASN A 70 -7.70 12.23 5.61
N VAL A 71 -6.57 11.70 6.11
CA VAL A 71 -5.35 11.51 5.31
C VAL A 71 -4.88 10.06 5.38
N GLY A 72 -4.75 9.42 4.21
CA GLY A 72 -4.03 8.16 4.05
C GLY A 72 -2.56 8.42 3.70
N THR A 73 -1.63 7.70 4.31
CA THR A 73 -0.21 7.76 3.96
C THR A 73 0.33 6.38 3.61
N TYR A 74 1.04 6.30 2.48
CA TYR A 74 1.80 5.11 2.10
C TYR A 74 3.27 5.47 1.96
N THR A 75 4.12 4.88 2.81
CA THR A 75 5.56 5.17 2.89
C THR A 75 6.41 3.91 2.87
N SER A 76 7.67 4.02 2.42
CA SER A 76 8.64 2.91 2.43
C SER A 76 10.07 3.43 2.59
N PRO A 77 10.95 2.67 3.23
CA PRO A 77 10.71 1.41 3.93
C PRO A 77 10.04 1.62 5.31
N HIS A 78 9.65 0.52 5.99
CA HIS A 78 9.31 0.54 7.40
C HIS A 78 10.58 0.37 8.25
N LEU A 79 10.51 0.72 9.53
CA LEU A 79 11.61 0.59 10.47
C LEU A 79 11.52 -0.72 11.28
N LEU A 80 10.37 -1.00 11.86
CA LEU A 80 10.14 -2.16 12.72
C LEU A 80 9.07 -3.10 12.14
N GLU A 81 7.91 -2.57 11.78
CA GLU A 81 6.75 -3.36 11.39
C GLU A 81 6.21 -2.94 10.02
N PHE A 82 5.72 -3.92 9.24
CA PHE A 82 5.14 -3.67 7.92
C PHE A 82 4.01 -2.63 7.95
N ASN A 83 3.21 -2.65 8.99
CA ASN A 83 2.05 -1.77 9.21
C ASN A 83 2.39 -0.28 9.19
N GLU A 84 3.64 0.08 9.51
CA GLU A 84 4.12 1.47 9.44
C GLU A 84 3.99 2.07 8.04
N ARG A 85 3.97 1.20 6.99
CA ARG A 85 3.88 1.62 5.59
C ARG A 85 2.54 2.23 5.23
N ILE A 86 1.46 1.76 5.87
CA ILE A 86 0.08 2.12 5.53
C ILE A 86 -0.58 2.69 6.78
N LYS A 87 -0.91 3.98 6.75
CA LYS A 87 -1.59 4.64 7.86
C LYS A 87 -2.81 5.41 7.38
N ILE A 88 -3.85 5.43 8.20
CA ILE A 88 -4.98 6.32 8.07
C ILE A 88 -4.95 7.29 9.24
N ASN A 89 -4.85 8.57 8.92
CA ASN A 89 -4.51 9.62 9.86
C ASN A 89 -3.15 9.29 10.53
N GLU A 90 -3.10 9.03 11.82
CA GLU A 90 -1.85 8.66 12.51
C GLU A 90 -1.75 7.16 12.85
N LYS A 91 -2.82 6.40 12.56
CA LYS A 91 -2.92 5.00 12.96
C LYS A 91 -2.44 4.09 11.84
N SER A 92 -1.47 3.23 12.17
CA SER A 92 -1.09 2.11 11.30
C SER A 92 -2.26 1.14 11.14
N ILE A 93 -2.35 0.56 9.95
CA ILE A 93 -3.40 -0.43 9.64
C ILE A 93 -3.15 -1.72 10.43
N GLU A 94 -4.22 -2.33 10.91
CA GLU A 94 -4.17 -3.61 11.63
C GLU A 94 -3.79 -4.77 10.71
N ASP A 95 -3.12 -5.78 11.28
CA ASP A 95 -2.70 -7.00 10.56
C ASP A 95 -3.84 -7.65 9.79
N THR A 96 -5.00 -7.73 10.39
CA THR A 96 -6.20 -8.36 9.80
C THR A 96 -6.57 -7.71 8.47
N ARG A 97 -6.58 -6.39 8.38
CA ARG A 97 -6.92 -5.67 7.15
C ARG A 97 -5.85 -5.86 6.06
N ILE A 98 -4.57 -5.88 6.45
CA ILE A 98 -3.46 -6.14 5.53
C ILE A 98 -3.57 -7.57 4.98
N ILE A 99 -3.82 -8.54 5.85
CA ILE A 99 -3.98 -9.95 5.48
C ILE A 99 -5.16 -10.14 4.52
N GLU A 100 -6.30 -9.52 4.79
CA GLU A 100 -7.47 -9.58 3.92
C GLU A 100 -7.16 -9.01 2.52
N SER A 101 -6.49 -7.87 2.46
CA SER A 101 -6.04 -7.30 1.20
C SER A 101 -5.05 -8.23 0.47
N PHE A 102 -4.08 -8.82 1.17
CA PHE A 102 -3.16 -9.79 0.58
C PHE A 102 -3.87 -11.04 0.06
N LYS A 103 -4.90 -11.53 0.76
CA LYS A 103 -5.75 -12.65 0.29
C LYS A 103 -6.47 -12.27 -1.02
N ARG A 104 -7.05 -11.06 -1.11
CA ARG A 104 -7.69 -10.55 -2.34
C ARG A 104 -6.70 -10.47 -3.50
N ILE A 105 -5.56 -9.83 -3.29
CA ILE A 105 -4.50 -9.69 -4.30
C ILE A 105 -4.03 -11.07 -4.78
N ASN A 106 -3.79 -12.00 -3.86
CA ASN A 106 -3.31 -13.34 -4.19
C ASN A 106 -4.32 -14.14 -5.02
N ASN A 107 -5.61 -13.94 -4.80
CA ASN A 107 -6.66 -14.56 -5.60
C ASN A 107 -6.75 -13.96 -7.02
N LEU A 108 -6.61 -12.64 -7.13
CA LEU A 108 -6.69 -11.91 -8.39
C LEU A 108 -5.46 -12.09 -9.28
N LYS A 109 -4.27 -12.20 -8.69
CA LYS A 109 -3.02 -12.29 -9.45
C LYS A 109 -2.89 -13.52 -10.36
N LYS A 110 -3.71 -14.55 -10.14
CA LYS A 110 -3.68 -15.81 -10.92
C LYS A 110 -2.24 -16.37 -11.00
N LYS A 111 -1.64 -16.37 -12.21
CA LYS A 111 -0.26 -16.81 -12.48
C LYS A 111 0.76 -15.66 -12.44
N THR A 112 0.31 -14.41 -12.31
CA THR A 112 1.20 -13.24 -12.25
C THR A 112 2.07 -13.31 -11.00
N ARG A 113 3.37 -13.12 -11.17
CA ARG A 113 4.30 -13.00 -10.05
C ARG A 113 4.41 -11.55 -9.63
N LEU A 114 4.23 -11.30 -8.36
CA LEU A 114 4.26 -9.97 -7.76
C LEU A 114 5.49 -9.84 -6.85
N THR A 115 6.12 -8.67 -6.89
CA THR A 115 7.18 -8.33 -5.95
C THR A 115 6.58 -8.01 -4.57
N TYR A 116 7.43 -7.96 -3.57
CA TYR A 116 7.06 -7.45 -2.24
C TYR A 116 6.47 -6.03 -2.32
N PHE A 117 7.08 -5.18 -3.16
CA PHE A 117 6.62 -3.80 -3.35
C PHE A 117 5.26 -3.75 -4.05
N ASP A 118 5.02 -4.61 -5.03
CA ASP A 118 3.71 -4.70 -5.70
C ASP A 118 2.60 -5.06 -4.71
N TYR A 119 2.82 -6.07 -3.87
CA TYR A 119 1.85 -6.45 -2.83
C TYR A 119 1.61 -5.30 -1.84
N ALA A 120 2.67 -4.64 -1.38
CA ALA A 120 2.54 -3.52 -0.44
C ALA A 120 1.78 -2.34 -1.06
N THR A 121 2.05 -2.02 -2.33
CA THR A 121 1.41 -0.92 -3.05
C THR A 121 -0.06 -1.22 -3.33
N LEU A 122 -0.35 -2.40 -3.86
CA LEU A 122 -1.73 -2.82 -4.12
C LEU A 122 -2.56 -2.88 -2.83
N ALA A 123 -1.97 -3.37 -1.73
CA ALA A 123 -2.66 -3.40 -0.45
C ALA A 123 -2.95 -1.99 0.10
N ALA A 124 -2.01 -1.06 -0.06
CA ALA A 124 -2.25 0.33 0.33
C ALA A 124 -3.40 0.95 -0.48
N PHE A 125 -3.44 0.69 -1.79
CA PHE A 125 -4.47 1.22 -2.66
C PHE A 125 -5.85 0.59 -2.40
N ASP A 126 -5.88 -0.72 -2.19
CA ASP A 126 -7.08 -1.45 -1.79
C ASP A 126 -7.68 -0.87 -0.50
N ILE A 127 -6.87 -0.76 0.55
CA ILE A 127 -7.29 -0.22 1.84
C ILE A 127 -7.75 1.23 1.72
N PHE A 128 -7.02 2.08 0.96
CA PHE A 128 -7.42 3.48 0.78
C PHE A 128 -8.72 3.62 0.00
N SER A 129 -8.98 2.75 -0.98
CA SER A 129 -10.22 2.79 -1.75
C SER A 129 -11.47 2.40 -0.94
N GLU A 130 -11.28 1.72 0.20
CA GLU A 130 -12.35 1.39 1.14
C GLU A 130 -12.66 2.51 2.14
N GLU A 131 -11.81 3.57 2.18
CA GLU A 131 -11.90 4.66 3.15
C GLU A 131 -12.39 5.96 2.50
N GLU A 132 -13.09 6.79 3.28
CA GLU A 132 -13.47 8.13 2.85
C GLU A 132 -12.34 9.14 3.12
N LEU A 133 -11.26 9.05 2.35
CA LEU A 133 -10.10 9.93 2.49
C LEU A 133 -10.27 11.22 1.69
N ASP A 134 -9.89 12.34 2.31
CA ASP A 134 -9.76 13.61 1.59
C ASP A 134 -8.46 13.62 0.76
N LEU A 135 -7.36 13.13 1.33
CA LEU A 135 -6.06 13.05 0.64
C LEU A 135 -5.38 11.70 0.89
N SER A 136 -4.68 11.23 -0.14
CA SER A 136 -3.68 10.18 -0.02
C SER A 136 -2.29 10.73 -0.35
N LEU A 137 -1.32 10.49 0.53
CA LEU A 137 0.08 10.88 0.37
C LEU A 137 0.89 9.62 0.08
N ILE A 138 1.47 9.55 -1.11
CA ILE A 138 2.17 8.35 -1.58
C ILE A 138 3.64 8.67 -1.82
N HIS A 139 4.49 7.90 -1.20
CA HIS A 139 5.94 7.95 -1.33
C HIS A 139 6.40 7.01 -2.46
N ILE A 140 7.04 7.58 -3.46
CA ILE A 140 7.61 6.88 -4.60
C ILE A 140 9.14 6.93 -4.56
#